data_d98d275a064dfa59b7faa59494d41e27
#
_entry.id   d98d275a064dfa59b7faa59494d41e27
#
_cell.length_a   1.000
_cell.length_b   1.000
_cell.length_c   1.000
_cell.angle_alpha   90.00
_cell.angle_beta   90.00
_cell.angle_gamma   90.00
#
_symmetry.space_group_name_H-M   'P 1'
#
loop_
_entity.id
_entity.type
_entity.pdbx_description
1 polymer ?
#
loop_
_entity_poly.entity_id
_entity_poly.type
_entity_poly.pdbx_seq_one_letter_code
_entity_poly.pdbx_strand_id
1 'polypeptide(L)'
;MREIKNSSFIVQKYIEAPLLFRKRKFDIRIWALISHDGKLYMFREAYVRTSSEEYDLAGEKLDQIYVHLTNNAVQKYSKNYGMFEEGNIVSVKTLSQELATQD
;
A
#
# COMPACT_ATOMS: atom_id res chain seq x y z
N MET A 1 13.76 23.25 -12.09
CA MET A 1 14.24 22.36 -11.01
C MET A 1 13.98 23.05 -9.68
N ARG A 2 13.15 22.46 -8.81
CA ARG A 2 12.98 22.99 -7.45
C ARG A 2 14.25 22.69 -6.66
N GLU A 3 14.94 23.72 -6.20
CA GLU A 3 15.98 23.55 -5.18
C GLU A 3 15.35 23.03 -3.89
N ILE A 4 15.70 21.81 -3.51
CA ILE A 4 15.29 21.25 -2.23
C ILE A 4 16.31 21.70 -1.20
N LYS A 5 16.09 22.90 -0.65
CA LYS A 5 16.90 23.41 0.47
C LYS A 5 16.38 22.78 1.78
N ASN A 6 17.27 22.17 2.54
CA ASN A 6 17.03 21.64 3.89
C ASN A 6 16.03 20.47 4.00
N SER A 7 15.93 19.61 2.99
CA SER A 7 15.13 18.39 3.08
C SER A 7 16.00 17.20 3.47
N SER A 8 15.52 16.40 4.43
CA SER A 8 16.15 15.15 4.80
C SER A 8 15.51 14.01 4.00
N PHE A 9 16.36 13.12 3.46
CA PHE A 9 15.90 11.97 2.67
C PHE A 9 16.38 10.67 3.30
N ILE A 10 15.59 9.63 3.11
CA ILE A 10 15.98 8.25 3.38
C ILE A 10 16.07 7.55 2.03
N VAL A 11 17.21 6.93 1.74
CA VAL A 11 17.40 6.06 0.59
C VAL A 11 17.24 4.62 1.06
N GLN A 12 16.29 3.93 0.46
CA GLN A 12 15.92 2.58 0.85
C GLN A 12 15.81 1.68 -0.38
N LYS A 13 16.32 0.44 -0.29
CA LYS A 13 16.10 -0.52 -1.35
C LYS A 13 14.62 -0.83 -1.50
N TYR A 14 14.11 -0.72 -2.71
CA TYR A 14 12.74 -1.06 -3.05
C TYR A 14 12.56 -2.59 -3.12
N ILE A 15 11.44 -3.09 -2.61
CA ILE A 15 11.04 -4.49 -2.79
C ILE A 15 10.42 -4.64 -4.17
N GLU A 16 11.18 -5.18 -5.11
CA GLU A 16 10.82 -5.21 -6.52
C GLU A 16 9.79 -6.28 -6.87
N ALA A 17 9.76 -7.37 -6.11
CA ALA A 17 8.82 -8.48 -6.31
C ALA A 17 7.90 -8.65 -5.08
N PRO A 18 6.99 -7.71 -4.82
CA PRO A 18 6.06 -7.83 -3.70
C PRO A 18 4.98 -8.87 -3.99
N LEU A 19 4.37 -9.39 -2.93
CA LEU A 19 3.12 -10.11 -3.06
C LEU A 19 2.05 -9.15 -3.57
N LEU A 20 1.18 -9.62 -4.47
CA LEU A 20 0.17 -8.79 -5.11
C LEU A 20 -1.24 -9.28 -4.82
N PHE A 21 -2.17 -8.35 -4.67
CA PHE A 21 -3.60 -8.62 -4.66
C PHE A 21 -4.18 -8.30 -6.04
N ARG A 22 -4.59 -9.33 -6.77
CA ARG A 22 -5.12 -9.20 -8.15
C ARG A 22 -4.23 -8.32 -9.02
N LYS A 23 -2.94 -8.66 -9.07
CA LYS A 23 -1.88 -7.95 -9.82
C LYS A 23 -1.59 -6.52 -9.34
N ARG A 24 -2.16 -6.08 -8.24
CA ARG A 24 -1.95 -4.74 -7.70
C ARG A 24 -1.21 -4.78 -6.37
N LYS A 25 -0.40 -3.78 -6.12
CA LYS A 25 0.31 -3.64 -4.86
C LYS A 25 -0.68 -3.37 -3.73
N PHE A 26 -0.38 -3.89 -2.54
CA PHE A 26 -1.16 -3.64 -1.34
C PHE A 26 -0.28 -3.45 -0.12
N ASP A 27 -0.84 -2.88 0.92
CA ASP A 27 -0.30 -2.91 2.27
C ASP A 27 -1.41 -3.25 3.29
N ILE A 28 -1.00 -3.59 4.49
CA ILE A 28 -1.92 -3.91 5.60
C ILE A 28 -1.79 -2.80 6.64
N ARG A 29 -2.90 -2.12 6.91
CA ARG A 29 -2.98 -1.12 7.98
C ARG A 29 -3.33 -1.79 9.31
N ILE A 30 -2.40 -1.68 10.24
CA ILE A 30 -2.52 -2.22 11.60
C ILE A 30 -2.45 -1.06 12.59
N TRP A 31 -3.24 -1.15 13.66
CA TRP A 31 -3.21 -0.22 14.77
C TRP A 31 -2.45 -0.84 15.93
N ALA A 32 -1.39 -0.20 16.36
CA ALA A 32 -0.58 -0.61 17.50
C ALA A 32 -0.51 0.53 18.52
N LEU A 33 -0.51 0.18 19.81
CA LEU A 33 -0.39 1.11 20.92
C LEU A 33 0.74 0.63 21.84
N ILE A 34 1.65 1.54 22.16
CA ILE A 34 2.62 1.34 23.23
C ILE A 34 2.13 2.17 24.42
N SER A 35 1.82 1.49 25.53
CA SER A 35 1.35 2.16 26.74
C SER A 35 2.50 2.79 27.52
N HIS A 36 2.18 3.62 28.50
CA HIS A 36 3.16 4.32 29.35
C HIS A 36 4.10 3.39 30.13
N ASP A 37 3.65 2.16 30.40
CA ASP A 37 4.44 1.10 31.08
C ASP A 37 5.22 0.22 30.10
N GLY A 38 5.29 0.59 28.82
CA GLY A 38 6.04 -0.11 27.78
C GLY A 38 5.35 -1.35 27.22
N LYS A 39 4.09 -1.61 27.56
CA LYS A 39 3.35 -2.73 26.97
C LYS A 39 2.88 -2.41 25.57
N LEU A 40 2.99 -3.38 24.69
CA LEU A 40 2.53 -3.29 23.30
C LEU A 40 1.16 -3.95 23.15
N TYR A 41 0.23 -3.21 22.59
CA TYR A 41 -1.11 -3.67 22.22
C TYR A 41 -1.29 -3.54 20.72
N MET A 42 -1.94 -4.53 20.13
CA MET A 42 -2.31 -4.50 18.72
C MET A 42 -3.81 -4.69 18.60
N PHE A 43 -4.46 -3.82 17.83
CA PHE A 43 -5.89 -3.94 17.55
C PHE A 43 -6.13 -5.17 16.67
N ARG A 44 -7.17 -5.93 16.97
CA ARG A 44 -7.43 -7.22 16.29
C ARG A 44 -7.85 -7.06 14.84
N GLU A 45 -8.48 -5.94 14.51
CA GLU A 45 -8.93 -5.67 13.15
C GLU A 45 -7.88 -4.86 12.40
N ALA A 46 -7.63 -5.28 11.18
CA ALA A 46 -6.79 -4.61 10.22
C ALA A 46 -7.54 -4.49 8.90
N TYR A 47 -7.09 -3.62 8.03
CA TYR A 47 -7.60 -3.56 6.67
C TYR A 47 -6.47 -3.44 5.66
N VAL A 48 -6.76 -3.85 4.44
CA VAL A 48 -5.82 -3.86 3.33
C VAL A 48 -6.10 -2.66 2.43
N ARG A 49 -5.06 -1.94 2.07
CA ARG A 49 -5.13 -0.84 1.10
C ARG A 49 -4.50 -1.29 -0.20
N THR A 50 -5.17 -1.05 -1.32
CA THR A 50 -4.72 -1.45 -2.64
C THR A 50 -4.36 -0.26 -3.51
N SER A 51 -3.44 -0.47 -4.45
CA SER A 51 -3.18 0.52 -5.50
C SER A 51 -4.31 0.52 -6.53
N SER A 52 -4.44 1.62 -7.26
CA SER A 52 -5.45 1.76 -8.33
C SER A 52 -4.97 1.23 -9.67
N GLU A 53 -3.68 0.91 -9.79
CA GLU A 53 -3.05 0.46 -11.04
C GLU A 53 -2.36 -0.89 -10.82
N GLU A 54 -2.31 -1.71 -11.88
CA GLU A 54 -1.55 -2.95 -11.87
C GLU A 54 -0.06 -2.68 -11.64
N TYR A 55 0.55 -3.54 -10.83
CA TYR A 55 1.96 -3.45 -10.49
C TYR A 55 2.83 -3.81 -11.70
N ASP A 56 3.74 -2.90 -12.03
CA ASP A 56 4.72 -3.10 -13.08
C ASP A 56 5.94 -2.22 -12.79
N LEU A 57 7.11 -2.72 -13.09
CA LEU A 57 8.38 -1.99 -13.00
C LEU A 57 8.89 -1.55 -14.38
N ALA A 58 8.17 -1.89 -15.47
CA ALA A 58 8.61 -1.59 -16.80
C ALA A 58 8.36 -0.12 -17.19
N GLY A 59 9.37 0.50 -17.78
CA GLY A 59 9.28 1.75 -18.50
C GLY A 59 8.59 2.89 -17.74
N GLU A 60 7.52 3.39 -18.32
CA GLU A 60 6.77 4.54 -17.80
C GLU A 60 6.10 4.33 -16.43
N LYS A 61 5.92 3.08 -16.01
CA LYS A 61 5.27 2.78 -14.74
C LYS A 61 6.20 2.88 -13.53
N LEU A 62 7.49 2.97 -13.73
CA LEU A 62 8.46 3.06 -12.65
C LEU A 62 8.23 4.30 -11.76
N ASP A 63 7.85 5.40 -12.36
CA ASP A 63 7.62 6.69 -11.66
C ASP A 63 6.16 6.94 -11.30
N GLN A 64 5.25 6.00 -11.61
CA GLN A 64 3.82 6.18 -11.35
C GLN A 64 3.48 5.94 -9.88
N ILE A 65 3.18 7.00 -9.16
CA ILE A 65 2.85 6.93 -7.73
C ILE A 65 1.63 6.04 -7.43
N TYR A 66 0.66 5.96 -8.34
CA TYR A 66 -0.55 5.13 -8.18
C TYR A 66 -0.31 3.63 -8.34
N VAL A 67 0.83 3.23 -8.87
CA VAL A 67 1.31 1.85 -8.92
C VAL A 67 1.98 1.46 -7.61
N HIS A 68 2.73 2.37 -7.00
CA HIS A 68 3.68 2.08 -5.94
C HIS A 68 3.25 2.50 -4.54
N LEU A 69 2.50 3.60 -4.40
CA LEU A 69 2.09 4.16 -3.12
C LEU A 69 0.62 3.82 -2.82
N THR A 70 0.40 2.92 -1.89
CA THR A 70 -0.94 2.44 -1.51
C THR A 70 -1.69 3.36 -0.53
N ASN A 71 -1.07 4.45 -0.11
CA ASN A 71 -1.69 5.42 0.81
C ASN A 71 -2.97 6.02 0.21
N ASN A 72 -4.04 6.03 0.97
CA ASN A 72 -5.31 6.63 0.53
C ASN A 72 -5.16 8.11 0.16
N ALA A 73 -4.32 8.85 0.89
CA ALA A 73 -4.02 10.25 0.59
C ALA A 73 -3.45 10.47 -0.82
N VAL A 74 -2.82 9.45 -1.40
CA VAL A 74 -2.31 9.44 -2.78
C VAL A 74 -3.37 8.87 -3.73
N GLN A 75 -3.89 7.69 -3.42
CA GLN A 75 -4.78 6.94 -4.31
C GLN A 75 -6.08 7.69 -4.64
N LYS A 76 -6.61 8.48 -3.72
CA LYS A 76 -7.84 9.27 -3.94
C LYS A 76 -7.80 10.23 -5.13
N TYR A 77 -6.61 10.54 -5.63
CA TYR A 77 -6.44 11.39 -6.82
C TYR A 77 -6.27 10.59 -8.11
N SER A 78 -6.19 9.26 -8.04
CA SER A 78 -6.16 8.41 -9.23
C SER A 78 -7.51 8.41 -9.93
N LYS A 79 -7.48 8.40 -11.27
CA LYS A 79 -8.70 8.23 -12.08
C LYS A 79 -9.40 6.89 -11.82
N ASN A 80 -8.64 5.88 -11.39
CA ASN A 80 -9.12 4.53 -11.15
C ASN A 80 -9.40 4.25 -9.67
N TYR A 81 -9.39 5.30 -8.83
CA TYR A 81 -9.72 5.16 -7.42
C TYR A 81 -11.13 4.61 -7.22
N GLY A 82 -11.25 3.57 -6.42
CA GLY A 82 -12.52 2.93 -6.13
C GLY A 82 -13.11 2.08 -7.26
N MET A 83 -12.43 1.93 -8.40
CA MET A 83 -12.93 1.11 -9.52
C MET A 83 -12.96 -0.38 -9.22
N PHE A 84 -12.02 -0.89 -8.45
CA PHE A 84 -11.90 -2.31 -8.14
C PHE A 84 -12.53 -2.66 -6.80
N GLU A 85 -12.29 -1.82 -5.79
CA GLU A 85 -12.87 -1.91 -4.46
C GLU A 85 -13.27 -0.50 -3.99
N GLU A 86 -14.37 -0.40 -3.28
CA GLU A 86 -14.79 0.87 -2.68
C GLU A 86 -13.69 1.45 -1.79
N GLY A 87 -13.23 2.66 -2.08
CA GLY A 87 -12.18 3.34 -1.36
C GLY A 87 -10.80 2.65 -1.40
N ASN A 88 -10.56 1.71 -2.34
CA ASN A 88 -9.35 0.90 -2.43
C ASN A 88 -9.05 0.13 -1.13
N ILE A 89 -10.09 -0.33 -0.45
CA ILE A 89 -9.98 -1.04 0.82
C ILE A 89 -10.55 -2.45 0.68
N VAL A 90 -9.81 -3.41 1.22
CA VAL A 90 -10.17 -4.84 1.23
C VAL A 90 -10.05 -5.37 2.65
N SER A 91 -10.92 -6.29 3.04
CA SER A 91 -10.79 -6.98 4.32
C SER A 91 -9.60 -7.95 4.32
N VAL A 92 -9.02 -8.19 5.48
CA VAL A 92 -7.96 -9.21 5.65
C VAL A 92 -8.47 -10.59 5.25
N LYS A 93 -9.75 -10.87 5.53
CA LYS A 93 -10.39 -12.14 5.13
C LYS A 93 -10.39 -12.31 3.61
N THR A 94 -10.77 -11.27 2.87
CA THR A 94 -10.76 -11.29 1.40
C THR A 94 -9.34 -11.46 0.86
N LEU A 95 -8.37 -10.78 1.44
CA LEU A 95 -6.96 -10.97 1.08
C LEU A 95 -6.52 -12.43 1.27
N SER A 96 -6.80 -13.00 2.44
CA SER A 96 -6.42 -14.39 2.74
C SER A 96 -7.04 -15.39 1.76
N GLN A 97 -8.29 -15.19 1.39
CA GLN A 97 -8.98 -16.03 0.40
C GLN A 97 -8.33 -15.92 -0.98
N GLU A 98 -7.99 -14.72 -1.41
CA GLU A 98 -7.35 -14.49 -2.70
C GLU A 98 -5.96 -15.12 -2.76
N LEU A 99 -5.16 -14.94 -1.71
CA LEU A 99 -3.81 -15.50 -1.65
C LEU A 99 -3.81 -17.03 -1.63
N ALA A 100 -4.81 -17.65 -0.98
CA ALA A 100 -4.97 -19.10 -0.97
C ALA A 100 -5.24 -19.70 -2.36
N THR A 101 -5.68 -18.89 -3.32
CA THR A 101 -5.96 -19.32 -4.70
C THR A 101 -4.79 -19.10 -5.67
N GLN A 102 -3.71 -18.45 -5.20
CA GLN A 102 -2.54 -18.11 -6.03
C GLN A 102 -1.43 -19.19 -6.00
N ASP A 103 -1.61 -20.25 -5.22
CA ASP A 103 -0.67 -21.37 -5.14
C ASP A 103 -0.84 -22.37 -6.30
#